data_878af27ad64a16f2b54d812a0aa1a2c9
#
_entry.id   878af27ad64a16f2b54d812a0aa1a2c9
#
_cell.length_a   1.000
_cell.length_b   1.000
_cell.length_c   1.000
_cell.angle_alpha   90.00
_cell.angle_beta   90.00
_cell.angle_gamma   90.00
#
_symmetry.space_group_name_H-M   'P 1'
#
loop_
_entity.id
_entity.type
_entity.pdbx_description
1 polymer ?
#
loop_
_entity_poly.entity_id
_entity_poly.type
_entity_poly.pdbx_seq_one_letter_code
_entity_poly.pdbx_strand_id
1 'polypeptide(L)'
;MKKILITLGEPAGIGPDLGVLLSEKYLDKNTIIIADPTLLEQSAKKIKRKISLNILDNIDSDLISGKGCINVLPVELNIRNTPGKLNPKNAGYVIKTIQLAAELCKQGYAGGMVTGPISKSVLNKGGFKISGHTEFLADICNCKSVMMLMNKKLKIALHTTHVPLDEISKYITKRSISETVKIINHDMKMKFKIKRPKILMTGLNPHAGEDGMLGKHESRILEPTVRKLNAEGILIDGPVPADTAFLKKNVMEYDVILTMFHDQGLPVIKFDNFKTTVNITLGLPIIRVSVDHGTA
;
A
#
# COMPACT_ATOMS: atom_id res chain seq x y z
N MET A 1 6.58 -1.99 22.19
CA MET A 1 6.25 -1.69 20.79
C MET A 1 5.00 -2.47 20.41
N LYS A 2 4.16 -1.93 19.52
CA LYS A 2 3.01 -2.69 18.98
C LYS A 2 3.49 -3.76 18.02
N LYS A 3 2.78 -4.89 17.98
CA LYS A 3 3.04 -6.00 17.03
C LYS A 3 2.87 -5.54 15.58
N ILE A 4 3.65 -6.10 14.67
CA ILE A 4 3.54 -5.89 13.21
C ILE A 4 3.21 -7.24 12.58
N LEU A 5 2.17 -7.27 11.76
CA LEU A 5 1.71 -8.47 11.08
C LEU A 5 2.23 -8.50 9.64
N ILE A 6 2.73 -9.64 9.20
CA ILE A 6 3.14 -9.85 7.80
C ILE A 6 2.29 -10.96 7.20
N THR A 7 1.64 -10.70 6.07
CA THR A 7 1.03 -11.73 5.24
C THR A 7 1.89 -11.99 4.02
N LEU A 8 2.12 -13.26 3.67
CA LEU A 8 3.07 -13.62 2.61
C LEU A 8 2.48 -13.50 1.19
N GLY A 9 1.15 -13.36 1.10
CA GLY A 9 0.45 -13.26 -0.19
C GLY A 9 0.32 -14.61 -0.88
N GLU A 10 0.64 -14.66 -2.18
CA GLU A 10 0.52 -15.89 -2.98
C GLU A 10 1.50 -16.98 -2.50
N PRO A 11 1.00 -18.15 -2.06
CA PRO A 11 1.86 -19.19 -1.51
C PRO A 11 2.82 -19.81 -2.54
N ALA A 12 2.45 -19.82 -3.83
CA ALA A 12 3.30 -20.29 -4.91
C ALA A 12 4.31 -19.25 -5.41
N GLY A 13 4.22 -18.01 -4.92
CA GLY A 13 5.08 -16.89 -5.29
C GLY A 13 6.32 -16.75 -4.40
N ILE A 14 6.94 -15.57 -4.47
CA ILE A 14 8.17 -15.23 -3.74
C ILE A 14 7.94 -14.93 -2.25
N GLY A 15 6.68 -14.68 -1.82
CA GLY A 15 6.37 -14.26 -0.46
C GLY A 15 6.91 -15.18 0.64
N PRO A 16 6.72 -16.51 0.56
CA PRO A 16 7.28 -17.44 1.54
C PRO A 16 8.80 -17.38 1.65
N ASP A 17 9.51 -17.24 0.52
CA ASP A 17 10.97 -17.13 0.48
C ASP A 17 11.42 -15.82 1.15
N LEU A 18 10.70 -14.70 0.90
CA LEU A 18 10.97 -13.43 1.55
C LEU A 18 10.75 -13.50 3.07
N GLY A 19 9.69 -14.17 3.54
CA GLY A 19 9.43 -14.38 4.96
C GLY A 19 10.60 -15.08 5.66
N VAL A 20 11.15 -16.11 5.02
CA VAL A 20 12.34 -16.82 5.52
C VAL A 20 13.58 -15.94 5.51
N LEU A 21 13.85 -15.22 4.41
CA LEU A 21 15.03 -14.34 4.28
C LEU A 21 15.01 -13.17 5.27
N LEU A 22 13.84 -12.61 5.54
CA LEU A 22 13.66 -11.53 6.51
C LEU A 22 14.07 -11.96 7.91
N SER A 23 13.84 -13.23 8.30
CA SER A 23 14.18 -13.75 9.63
C SER A 23 15.67 -13.73 9.94
N GLU A 24 16.52 -13.67 8.93
CA GLU A 24 17.98 -13.65 9.11
C GLU A 24 18.50 -12.29 9.62
N LYS A 25 17.80 -11.18 9.33
CA LYS A 25 18.33 -9.82 9.58
C LYS A 25 17.33 -8.80 10.10
N TYR A 26 16.05 -8.92 9.74
CA TYR A 26 15.10 -7.80 9.80
C TYR A 26 13.90 -8.02 10.72
N LEU A 27 13.56 -9.26 11.07
CA LEU A 27 12.44 -9.50 11.97
C LEU A 27 12.86 -9.22 13.41
N ASP A 28 12.17 -8.30 14.03
CA ASP A 28 12.27 -8.13 15.48
C ASP A 28 11.25 -9.02 16.22
N LYS A 29 11.38 -9.07 17.54
CA LYS A 29 10.49 -9.90 18.39
C LYS A 29 9.01 -9.56 18.26
N ASN A 30 8.65 -8.36 17.80
CA ASN A 30 7.24 -7.94 17.69
C ASN A 30 6.65 -8.23 16.30
N THR A 31 7.41 -8.90 15.43
CA THR A 31 6.93 -9.27 14.10
C THR A 31 6.31 -10.65 14.12
N ILE A 32 5.10 -10.76 13.59
CA ILE A 32 4.36 -12.02 13.47
C ILE A 32 4.02 -12.24 12.00
N ILE A 33 4.37 -13.40 11.47
CA ILE A 33 3.97 -13.83 10.13
C ILE A 33 2.68 -14.62 10.23
N ILE A 34 1.66 -14.25 9.46
CA ILE A 34 0.40 -15.00 9.34
C ILE A 34 0.54 -15.92 8.12
N ALA A 35 0.76 -17.20 8.36
CA ALA A 35 1.01 -18.17 7.30
C ALA A 35 0.81 -19.61 7.78
N ASP A 36 0.82 -20.55 6.83
CA ASP A 36 0.99 -21.97 7.14
C ASP A 36 2.45 -22.25 7.52
N PRO A 37 2.73 -22.83 8.70
CA PRO A 37 4.09 -23.17 9.12
C PRO A 37 4.82 -24.06 8.13
N THR A 38 4.12 -25.04 7.55
CA THR A 38 4.73 -26.00 6.61
C THR A 38 5.18 -25.33 5.31
N LEU A 39 4.51 -24.24 4.91
CA LEU A 39 4.90 -23.43 3.76
C LEU A 39 6.25 -22.73 4.00
N LEU A 40 6.47 -22.20 5.21
CA LEU A 40 7.75 -21.59 5.60
C LEU A 40 8.88 -22.63 5.68
N GLU A 41 8.61 -23.79 6.25
CA GLU A 41 9.59 -24.90 6.30
C GLU A 41 10.00 -25.39 4.90
N GLN A 42 9.02 -25.57 4.00
CA GLN A 42 9.28 -25.94 2.60
C GLN A 42 10.12 -24.88 1.89
N SER A 43 9.80 -23.60 2.09
CA SER A 43 10.56 -22.50 1.54
C SER A 43 11.99 -22.48 2.09
N ALA A 44 12.16 -22.60 3.41
CA ALA A 44 13.48 -22.62 4.06
C ALA A 44 14.36 -23.75 3.51
N LYS A 45 13.78 -24.95 3.34
CA LYS A 45 14.46 -26.10 2.74
C LYS A 45 14.87 -25.81 1.29
N LYS A 46 13.98 -25.23 0.49
CA LYS A 46 14.22 -24.87 -0.92
C LYS A 46 15.39 -23.90 -1.08
N ILE A 47 15.41 -22.84 -0.27
CA ILE A 47 16.45 -21.80 -0.34
C ILE A 47 17.65 -22.08 0.56
N LYS A 48 17.72 -23.29 1.16
CA LYS A 48 18.82 -23.77 2.03
C LYS A 48 19.09 -22.84 3.21
N ARG A 49 18.03 -22.42 3.91
CA ARG A 49 18.11 -21.62 5.14
C ARG A 49 17.64 -22.42 6.35
N LYS A 50 18.24 -22.15 7.50
CA LYS A 50 17.79 -22.71 8.78
C LYS A 50 16.88 -21.70 9.47
N ILE A 51 15.70 -22.14 9.86
CA ILE A 51 14.73 -21.35 10.63
C ILE A 51 14.27 -22.10 11.86
N SER A 52 13.79 -21.37 12.86
CA SER A 52 13.07 -21.88 14.02
C SER A 52 11.71 -21.21 14.07
N LEU A 53 10.65 -22.00 14.05
CA LEU A 53 9.27 -21.48 14.10
C LEU A 53 8.75 -21.51 15.53
N ASN A 54 8.23 -20.38 15.99
CA ASN A 54 7.42 -20.25 17.19
C ASN A 54 5.95 -20.19 16.74
N ILE A 55 5.24 -21.30 16.87
CA ILE A 55 3.83 -21.39 16.49
C ILE A 55 3.00 -20.82 17.61
N LEU A 56 2.23 -19.77 17.32
CA LEU A 56 1.41 -19.04 18.29
C LEU A 56 0.00 -19.63 18.32
N ASP A 57 -0.53 -19.89 19.52
CA ASP A 57 -1.94 -20.27 19.69
C ASP A 57 -2.88 -19.09 19.39
N ASN A 58 -2.44 -17.87 19.74
CA ASN A 58 -3.18 -16.62 19.51
C ASN A 58 -2.21 -15.43 19.44
N ILE A 59 -2.77 -14.24 19.20
CA ILE A 59 -1.99 -13.01 19.06
C ILE A 59 -1.23 -12.60 20.32
N ASP A 60 -1.68 -13.01 21.51
CA ASP A 60 -1.10 -12.64 22.81
C ASP A 60 -0.05 -13.63 23.32
N SER A 61 0.18 -14.73 22.59
CA SER A 61 1.22 -15.71 22.92
C SER A 61 2.61 -15.06 23.00
N ASP A 62 3.51 -15.69 23.76
CA ASP A 62 4.87 -15.24 23.93
C ASP A 62 5.65 -15.28 22.61
N LEU A 63 6.34 -14.18 22.34
CA LEU A 63 7.13 -14.01 21.12
C LEU A 63 8.61 -14.27 21.38
N ILE A 64 9.23 -15.00 20.47
CA ILE A 64 10.68 -15.23 20.48
C ILE A 64 11.42 -14.23 19.58
N SER A 65 12.71 -14.08 19.80
CA SER A 65 13.60 -13.28 18.97
C SER A 65 14.90 -14.02 18.71
N GLY A 66 15.54 -13.68 17.61
CA GLY A 66 16.83 -14.26 17.26
C GLY A 66 16.94 -14.45 15.73
N LYS A 67 18.17 -14.64 15.28
CA LYS A 67 18.44 -14.89 13.87
C LYS A 67 17.78 -16.21 13.43
N GLY A 68 16.99 -16.17 12.39
CA GLY A 68 16.25 -17.32 11.87
C GLY A 68 14.98 -17.65 12.66
N CYS A 69 14.66 -16.93 13.75
CA CYS A 69 13.41 -17.12 14.48
C CYS A 69 12.26 -16.41 13.81
N ILE A 70 11.11 -17.10 13.67
CA ILE A 70 9.88 -16.58 13.08
C ILE A 70 8.71 -16.88 14.01
N ASN A 71 8.02 -15.86 14.48
CA ASN A 71 6.74 -16.01 15.17
C ASN A 71 5.65 -16.17 14.12
N VAL A 72 4.91 -17.27 14.17
CA VAL A 72 3.88 -17.62 13.18
C VAL A 72 2.53 -17.73 13.84
N LEU A 73 1.58 -16.89 13.42
CA LEU A 73 0.16 -17.09 13.71
C LEU A 73 -0.41 -17.97 12.59
N PRO A 74 -0.76 -19.24 12.88
CA PRO A 74 -1.01 -20.22 11.85
C PRO A 74 -2.33 -20.00 11.11
N VAL A 75 -2.28 -20.11 9.80
CA VAL A 75 -3.43 -20.24 8.92
C VAL A 75 -3.14 -21.42 7.99
N GLU A 76 -3.97 -22.43 8.04
CA GLU A 76 -3.76 -23.68 7.32
C GLU A 76 -3.94 -23.50 5.80
N LEU A 77 -2.99 -24.03 5.04
CA LEU A 77 -3.03 -24.16 3.59
C LEU A 77 -3.45 -25.59 3.23
N ASN A 78 -4.73 -25.82 3.02
CA ASN A 78 -5.33 -27.15 2.84
C ASN A 78 -4.89 -27.89 1.56
N ILE A 79 -4.07 -27.29 0.72
CA ILE A 79 -3.67 -27.84 -0.57
C ILE A 79 -2.16 -27.76 -0.72
N ARG A 80 -1.57 -28.88 -1.14
CA ARG A 80 -0.14 -28.93 -1.41
C ARG A 80 0.30 -27.83 -2.36
N ASN A 81 1.19 -26.96 -1.89
CA ASN A 81 1.77 -25.90 -2.68
C ASN A 81 2.92 -26.41 -3.56
N THR A 82 3.00 -25.89 -4.77
CA THR A 82 4.13 -26.09 -5.67
C THR A 82 4.66 -24.73 -6.07
N PRO A 83 5.86 -24.31 -5.63
CA PRO A 83 6.44 -23.02 -5.99
C PRO A 83 6.44 -22.80 -7.51
N GLY A 84 6.04 -21.59 -7.93
CA GLY A 84 5.92 -21.20 -9.33
C GLY A 84 4.66 -21.72 -10.06
N LYS A 85 3.85 -22.57 -9.42
CA LYS A 85 2.60 -23.09 -10.02
C LYS A 85 1.39 -22.52 -9.29
N LEU A 86 0.81 -21.49 -9.87
CA LEU A 86 -0.36 -20.82 -9.33
C LEU A 86 -1.58 -21.75 -9.29
N ASN A 87 -2.30 -21.80 -8.17
CA ASN A 87 -3.46 -22.65 -7.98
C ASN A 87 -4.64 -21.84 -7.41
N PRO A 88 -5.76 -21.68 -8.17
CA PRO A 88 -6.93 -20.95 -7.67
C PRO A 88 -7.53 -21.48 -6.37
N LYS A 89 -7.32 -22.75 -6.05
CA LYS A 89 -7.77 -23.34 -4.78
C LYS A 89 -7.06 -22.75 -3.55
N ASN A 90 -5.91 -22.07 -3.73
CA ASN A 90 -5.21 -21.35 -2.66
C ASN A 90 -5.81 -19.97 -2.36
N ALA A 91 -6.76 -19.50 -3.17
CA ALA A 91 -7.34 -18.16 -3.02
C ALA A 91 -7.94 -17.92 -1.62
N GLY A 92 -8.69 -18.91 -1.10
CA GLY A 92 -9.27 -18.83 0.24
C GLY A 92 -8.23 -18.64 1.35
N TYR A 93 -7.09 -19.32 1.26
CA TYR A 93 -5.96 -19.14 2.17
C TYR A 93 -5.43 -17.70 2.15
N VAL A 94 -5.16 -17.16 0.96
CA VAL A 94 -4.65 -15.79 0.79
C VAL A 94 -5.61 -14.78 1.40
N ILE A 95 -6.90 -14.89 1.11
CA ILE A 95 -7.95 -14.03 1.65
C ILE A 95 -8.01 -14.12 3.17
N LYS A 96 -8.00 -15.32 3.73
CA LYS A 96 -8.06 -15.56 5.18
C LYS A 96 -6.88 -14.91 5.91
N THR A 97 -5.67 -14.99 5.36
CA THR A 97 -4.49 -14.34 5.98
C THR A 97 -4.63 -12.82 6.02
N ILE A 98 -5.13 -12.20 4.93
CA ILE A 98 -5.32 -10.75 4.85
C ILE A 98 -6.43 -10.28 5.78
N GLN A 99 -7.56 -10.99 5.81
CA GLN A 99 -8.70 -10.68 6.69
C GLN A 99 -8.29 -10.75 8.15
N LEU A 100 -7.62 -11.83 8.57
CA LEU A 100 -7.15 -11.99 9.94
C LEU A 100 -6.20 -10.85 10.35
N ALA A 101 -5.23 -10.51 9.48
CA ALA A 101 -4.33 -9.39 9.75
C ALA A 101 -5.07 -8.05 9.89
N ALA A 102 -6.02 -7.77 9.00
CA ALA A 102 -6.80 -6.54 9.04
C ALA A 102 -7.68 -6.45 10.31
N GLU A 103 -8.32 -7.54 10.70
CA GLU A 103 -9.15 -7.62 11.91
C GLU A 103 -8.33 -7.39 13.17
N LEU A 104 -7.18 -8.05 13.31
CA LEU A 104 -6.30 -7.86 14.46
C LEU A 104 -5.76 -6.42 14.54
N CYS A 105 -5.47 -5.79 13.40
CA CYS A 105 -5.12 -4.37 13.36
C CYS A 105 -6.30 -3.47 13.76
N LYS A 106 -7.52 -3.74 13.29
CA LYS A 106 -8.73 -2.97 13.64
C LYS A 106 -9.05 -3.06 15.14
N GLN A 107 -8.87 -4.23 15.72
CA GLN A 107 -9.08 -4.47 17.16
C GLN A 107 -7.95 -3.88 18.03
N GLY A 108 -6.87 -3.36 17.44
CA GLY A 108 -5.76 -2.73 18.15
C GLY A 108 -4.70 -3.68 18.70
N TYR A 109 -4.80 -4.99 18.46
CA TYR A 109 -3.80 -5.98 18.83
C TYR A 109 -2.48 -5.81 18.10
N ALA A 110 -2.52 -5.24 16.88
CA ALA A 110 -1.33 -4.94 16.10
C ALA A 110 -1.29 -3.45 15.69
N GLY A 111 -0.09 -2.92 15.52
CA GLY A 111 0.14 -1.54 15.10
C GLY A 111 -0.03 -1.31 13.61
N GLY A 112 0.05 -2.38 12.81
CA GLY A 112 -0.09 -2.33 11.37
C GLY A 112 0.24 -3.66 10.70
N MET A 113 0.00 -3.71 9.39
CA MET A 113 0.28 -4.89 8.59
C MET A 113 1.13 -4.59 7.36
N VAL A 114 1.95 -5.56 6.99
CA VAL A 114 2.72 -5.58 5.73
C VAL A 114 2.20 -6.72 4.88
N THR A 115 1.80 -6.43 3.64
CA THR A 115 1.26 -7.45 2.75
C THR A 115 2.25 -7.82 1.65
N GLY A 116 2.56 -9.10 1.53
CA GLY A 116 3.24 -9.70 0.38
C GLY A 116 2.36 -9.66 -0.87
N PRO A 117 2.93 -9.90 -2.06
CA PRO A 117 2.22 -9.77 -3.32
C PRO A 117 1.19 -10.89 -3.54
N ILE A 118 0.05 -10.55 -4.14
CA ILE A 118 -1.01 -11.50 -4.49
C ILE A 118 -1.19 -11.62 -6.00
N SER A 119 -1.69 -12.75 -6.46
CA SER A 119 -2.10 -12.94 -7.84
C SER A 119 -3.59 -12.66 -8.00
N LYS A 120 -3.94 -11.49 -8.57
CA LYS A 120 -5.34 -11.12 -8.85
C LYS A 120 -6.07 -12.18 -9.69
N SER A 121 -5.37 -12.74 -10.68
CA SER A 121 -5.95 -13.76 -11.56
C SER A 121 -6.29 -15.05 -10.80
N VAL A 122 -5.43 -15.47 -9.86
CA VAL A 122 -5.68 -16.63 -8.99
C VAL A 122 -6.88 -16.38 -8.09
N LEU A 123 -6.94 -15.22 -7.44
CA LEU A 123 -8.04 -14.87 -6.54
C LEU A 123 -9.37 -14.82 -7.27
N ASN A 124 -9.41 -14.18 -8.45
CA ASN A 124 -10.65 -14.11 -9.25
C ASN A 124 -11.09 -15.50 -9.76
N LYS A 125 -10.15 -16.34 -10.23
CA LYS A 125 -10.46 -17.73 -10.62
C LYS A 125 -10.89 -18.58 -9.41
N GLY A 126 -10.45 -18.24 -8.20
CA GLY A 126 -10.86 -18.86 -6.95
C GLY A 126 -12.20 -18.36 -6.40
N GLY A 127 -12.92 -17.51 -7.14
CA GLY A 127 -14.26 -17.02 -6.79
C GLY A 127 -14.28 -15.69 -6.02
N PHE A 128 -13.13 -15.07 -5.77
CA PHE A 128 -13.04 -13.78 -5.08
C PHE A 128 -12.88 -12.64 -6.09
N LYS A 129 -13.92 -11.83 -6.24
CA LYS A 129 -13.90 -10.65 -7.13
C LYS A 129 -13.06 -9.52 -6.50
N ILE A 130 -11.75 -9.51 -6.80
CA ILE A 130 -10.79 -8.57 -6.21
C ILE A 130 -10.05 -7.83 -7.32
N SER A 131 -10.09 -6.50 -7.26
CA SER A 131 -9.32 -5.61 -8.13
C SER A 131 -7.88 -5.38 -7.64
N GLY A 132 -7.67 -5.48 -6.32
CA GLY A 132 -6.37 -5.36 -5.66
C GLY A 132 -6.45 -5.38 -4.14
N HIS A 133 -5.29 -5.38 -3.48
CA HIS A 133 -5.23 -5.31 -2.01
C HIS A 133 -5.88 -4.05 -1.43
N THR A 134 -5.65 -2.91 -2.08
CA THR A 134 -6.11 -1.61 -1.62
C THR A 134 -7.63 -1.55 -1.60
N GLU A 135 -8.25 -1.97 -2.69
CA GLU A 135 -9.70 -2.01 -2.83
C GLU A 135 -10.31 -3.05 -1.88
N PHE A 136 -9.72 -4.24 -1.81
CA PHE A 136 -10.19 -5.29 -0.91
C PHE A 136 -10.17 -4.88 0.57
N LEU A 137 -9.09 -4.22 1.01
CA LEU A 137 -9.01 -3.72 2.39
C LEU A 137 -9.93 -2.52 2.63
N ALA A 138 -10.14 -1.67 1.63
CA ALA A 138 -11.11 -0.58 1.71
C ALA A 138 -12.56 -1.11 1.88
N ASP A 139 -12.91 -2.18 1.15
CA ASP A 139 -14.20 -2.86 1.26
C ASP A 139 -14.38 -3.48 2.66
N ILE A 140 -13.39 -4.24 3.16
CA ILE A 140 -13.41 -4.81 4.53
C ILE A 140 -13.58 -3.72 5.60
N CYS A 141 -12.94 -2.57 5.38
CA CYS A 141 -12.98 -1.45 6.31
C CYS A 141 -14.16 -0.51 6.08
N ASN A 142 -14.96 -0.72 5.05
CA ASN A 142 -16.05 0.15 4.60
C ASN A 142 -15.62 1.62 4.50
N CYS A 143 -14.52 1.88 3.80
CA CYS A 143 -13.93 3.21 3.67
C CYS A 143 -13.37 3.44 2.27
N LYS A 144 -13.08 4.72 1.96
CA LYS A 144 -12.34 5.10 0.76
C LYS A 144 -10.85 5.09 1.04
N SER A 145 -10.08 4.68 0.05
CA SER A 145 -8.63 4.61 0.15
C SER A 145 -7.93 5.44 -0.94
N VAL A 146 -6.71 5.85 -0.63
CA VAL A 146 -5.81 6.54 -1.55
C VAL A 146 -4.47 5.81 -1.55
N MET A 147 -3.99 5.47 -2.74
CA MET A 147 -2.68 4.87 -2.91
C MET A 147 -1.60 5.94 -2.79
N MET A 148 -0.61 5.70 -1.97
CA MET A 148 0.56 6.56 -1.85
C MET A 148 1.83 5.71 -1.92
N LEU A 149 2.74 6.08 -2.80
CA LEU A 149 4.10 5.54 -2.78
C LEU A 149 5.00 6.49 -2.01
N MET A 150 5.89 5.93 -1.21
CA MET A 150 6.87 6.74 -0.50
C MET A 150 8.24 6.07 -0.40
N ASN A 151 9.25 6.91 -0.33
CA ASN A 151 10.60 6.58 0.11
C ASN A 151 11.06 7.60 1.16
N LYS A 152 12.35 7.64 1.49
CA LYS A 152 12.88 8.57 2.51
C LYS A 152 12.70 10.05 2.15
N LYS A 153 12.60 10.40 0.86
CA LYS A 153 12.60 11.79 0.38
C LYS A 153 11.26 12.24 -0.14
N LEU A 154 10.49 11.35 -0.76
CA LEU A 154 9.36 11.68 -1.60
C LEU A 154 8.13 10.85 -1.21
N LYS A 155 6.98 11.50 -1.16
CA LYS A 155 5.66 10.88 -1.01
C LYS A 155 4.78 11.33 -2.15
N ILE A 156 4.29 10.40 -2.95
CA ILE A 156 3.41 10.65 -4.08
C ILE A 156 2.10 9.93 -3.86
N ALA A 157 1.03 10.68 -3.72
CA ALA A 157 -0.34 10.16 -3.67
C ALA A 157 -0.95 10.21 -5.07
N LEU A 158 -1.80 9.23 -5.38
CA LEU A 158 -2.46 9.11 -6.67
C LEU A 158 -3.95 9.37 -6.52
N HIS A 159 -4.49 10.28 -7.35
CA HIS A 159 -5.94 10.49 -7.40
C HIS A 159 -6.63 9.33 -8.12
N THR A 160 -6.12 8.93 -9.27
CA THR A 160 -6.55 7.71 -9.97
C THR A 160 -5.39 6.72 -10.08
N THR A 161 -5.68 5.43 -10.03
CA THR A 161 -4.67 4.35 -10.09
C THR A 161 -4.72 3.61 -11.43
N HIS A 162 -5.41 2.50 -11.50
CA HIS A 162 -5.44 1.60 -12.65
C HIS A 162 -6.63 1.92 -13.58
N VAL A 163 -6.65 3.12 -14.11
CA VAL A 163 -7.69 3.63 -15.02
C VAL A 163 -7.07 3.83 -16.40
N PRO A 164 -7.73 3.43 -17.49
CA PRO A 164 -7.28 3.75 -18.85
C PRO A 164 -7.09 5.25 -19.04
N LEU A 165 -6.06 5.64 -19.79
CA LEU A 165 -5.66 7.04 -19.93
C LEU A 165 -6.78 7.95 -20.48
N ASP A 166 -7.53 7.44 -21.45
CA ASP A 166 -8.68 8.12 -22.07
C ASP A 166 -9.89 8.30 -21.15
N GLU A 167 -9.93 7.56 -20.04
CA GLU A 167 -11.01 7.64 -19.06
C GLU A 167 -10.69 8.50 -17.82
N ILE A 168 -9.44 8.85 -17.59
CA ILE A 168 -9.00 9.54 -16.37
C ILE A 168 -9.82 10.79 -16.09
N SER A 169 -10.09 11.61 -17.08
CA SER A 169 -10.84 12.86 -16.94
C SER A 169 -12.23 12.68 -16.34
N LYS A 170 -12.87 11.54 -16.55
CA LYS A 170 -14.20 11.20 -16.00
C LYS A 170 -14.17 11.05 -14.47
N TYR A 171 -13.03 10.68 -13.90
CA TYR A 171 -12.85 10.49 -12.46
C TYR A 171 -12.44 11.78 -11.74
N ILE A 172 -12.02 12.82 -12.48
CA ILE A 172 -11.57 14.09 -11.90
C ILE A 172 -12.78 15.01 -11.73
N THR A 173 -13.31 15.04 -10.52
CA THR A 173 -14.44 15.90 -10.13
C THR A 173 -14.08 16.68 -8.86
N LYS A 174 -14.78 17.82 -8.62
CA LYS A 174 -14.61 18.59 -7.38
C LYS A 174 -14.79 17.74 -6.13
N ARG A 175 -15.76 16.81 -6.16
CA ARG A 175 -16.04 15.88 -5.06
C ARG A 175 -14.91 14.89 -4.85
N SER A 176 -14.50 14.18 -5.91
CA SER A 176 -13.47 13.13 -5.80
C SER A 176 -12.12 13.70 -5.37
N ILE A 177 -11.70 14.85 -5.92
CA ILE A 177 -10.48 15.55 -5.49
C ILE A 177 -10.57 15.97 -4.02
N SER A 178 -11.69 16.57 -3.60
CA SER A 178 -11.86 16.96 -2.20
C SER A 178 -11.77 15.77 -1.25
N GLU A 179 -12.39 14.63 -1.59
CA GLU A 179 -12.33 13.41 -0.80
C GLU A 179 -10.89 12.88 -0.71
N THR A 180 -10.16 12.80 -1.83
CA THR A 180 -8.76 12.38 -1.88
C THR A 180 -7.87 13.26 -1.00
N VAL A 181 -7.97 14.58 -1.15
CA VAL A 181 -7.17 15.53 -0.38
C VAL A 181 -7.47 15.45 1.12
N LYS A 182 -8.73 15.30 1.50
CA LYS A 182 -9.14 15.14 2.91
C LYS A 182 -8.57 13.86 3.52
N ILE A 183 -8.56 12.75 2.79
CA ILE A 183 -7.94 11.50 3.22
C ILE A 183 -6.44 11.69 3.43
N ILE A 184 -5.74 12.29 2.46
CA ILE A 184 -4.30 12.58 2.56
C ILE A 184 -4.02 13.44 3.79
N ASN A 185 -4.70 14.58 3.92
CA ASN A 185 -4.50 15.52 5.04
C ASN A 185 -4.77 14.85 6.40
N HIS A 186 -5.82 14.06 6.50
CA HIS A 186 -6.14 13.32 7.72
C HIS A 186 -5.03 12.33 8.10
N ASP A 187 -4.62 11.48 7.16
CA ASP A 187 -3.66 10.43 7.44
C ASP A 187 -2.25 10.98 7.67
N MET A 188 -1.86 12.07 6.98
CA MET A 188 -0.60 12.76 7.26
C MET A 188 -0.57 13.31 8.70
N LYS A 189 -1.70 13.80 9.22
CA LYS A 189 -1.81 14.21 10.63
C LYS A 189 -1.79 13.02 11.57
N MET A 190 -2.61 12.00 11.32
CA MET A 190 -2.84 10.91 12.28
C MET A 190 -1.75 9.85 12.26
N LYS A 191 -1.28 9.43 11.07
CA LYS A 191 -0.31 8.35 10.91
C LYS A 191 1.13 8.85 10.84
N PHE A 192 1.37 9.97 10.14
CA PHE A 192 2.71 10.54 9.99
C PHE A 192 3.05 11.62 11.04
N LYS A 193 2.07 12.01 11.87
CA LYS A 193 2.24 13.00 12.96
C LYS A 193 2.66 14.40 12.47
N ILE A 194 2.35 14.75 11.23
CA ILE A 194 2.59 16.08 10.67
C ILE A 194 1.41 16.98 11.03
N LYS A 195 1.64 17.98 11.88
CA LYS A 195 0.57 18.85 12.42
C LYS A 195 -0.15 19.65 11.33
N ARG A 196 0.59 20.15 10.34
CA ARG A 196 0.09 20.99 9.25
C ARG A 196 0.63 20.50 7.90
N PRO A 197 0.10 19.37 7.36
CA PRO A 197 0.60 18.81 6.11
C PRO A 197 0.43 19.81 4.95
N LYS A 198 1.49 19.95 4.15
CA LYS A 198 1.47 20.71 2.90
C LYS A 198 1.35 19.79 1.72
N ILE A 199 0.36 19.97 0.88
CA ILE A 199 0.09 19.15 -0.30
C ILE A 199 0.32 19.99 -1.55
N LEU A 200 1.11 19.48 -2.50
CA LEU A 200 1.24 20.03 -3.84
C LEU A 200 0.42 19.20 -4.81
N MET A 201 -0.50 19.78 -5.53
CA MET A 201 -1.34 19.09 -6.51
C MET A 201 -0.90 19.40 -7.94
N THR A 202 -0.69 18.37 -8.76
CA THR A 202 -0.41 18.54 -10.19
C THR A 202 -1.69 18.86 -10.98
N GLY A 203 -1.54 19.50 -12.13
CA GLY A 203 -2.60 19.54 -13.14
C GLY A 203 -2.84 18.17 -13.79
N LEU A 204 -3.97 18.04 -14.48
CA LEU A 204 -4.25 16.91 -15.34
C LEU A 204 -3.51 17.04 -16.68
N ASN A 205 -3.60 18.23 -17.26
CA ASN A 205 -3.10 18.53 -18.60
C ASN A 205 -1.65 19.05 -18.55
N PRO A 206 -0.90 18.98 -19.69
CA PRO A 206 0.39 19.63 -19.80
C PRO A 206 0.30 21.12 -19.40
N HIS A 207 1.38 21.64 -18.81
CA HIS A 207 1.46 23.02 -18.32
C HIS A 207 0.29 23.44 -17.41
N ALA A 208 -0.33 22.45 -16.70
CA ALA A 208 -1.54 22.67 -15.89
C ALA A 208 -2.66 23.38 -16.67
N GLY A 209 -2.83 23.01 -17.94
CA GLY A 209 -3.89 23.51 -18.81
C GLY A 209 -3.59 24.82 -19.52
N GLU A 210 -2.46 25.52 -19.23
CA GLU A 210 -2.00 26.75 -19.89
C GLU A 210 -3.15 27.76 -20.12
N ASP A 211 -3.70 28.27 -19.03
CA ASP A 211 -4.86 29.19 -19.02
C ASP A 211 -6.08 28.68 -19.82
N GLY A 212 -6.20 27.37 -19.96
CA GLY A 212 -7.31 26.70 -20.66
C GLY A 212 -7.06 26.41 -22.13
N MET A 213 -5.87 26.71 -22.65
CA MET A 213 -5.48 26.39 -24.03
C MET A 213 -5.30 24.89 -24.24
N LEU A 214 -4.73 24.18 -23.23
CA LEU A 214 -4.47 22.76 -23.26
C LEU A 214 -5.49 21.92 -22.48
N GLY A 215 -6.59 22.55 -22.05
CA GLY A 215 -7.67 21.90 -21.33
C GLY A 215 -8.28 22.80 -20.26
N LYS A 216 -9.48 22.44 -19.81
CA LYS A 216 -10.25 23.27 -18.87
C LYS A 216 -10.51 22.60 -17.53
N HIS A 217 -9.89 21.43 -17.26
CA HIS A 217 -10.07 20.72 -15.98
C HIS A 217 -9.49 21.52 -14.82
N GLU A 218 -8.37 22.17 -15.04
CA GLU A 218 -7.69 23.00 -14.05
C GLU A 218 -8.59 24.13 -13.60
N SER A 219 -8.99 25.01 -14.52
CA SER A 219 -9.81 26.20 -14.21
C SER A 219 -11.23 25.86 -13.73
N ARG A 220 -11.84 24.78 -14.24
CA ARG A 220 -13.24 24.42 -13.90
C ARG A 220 -13.37 23.55 -12.66
N ILE A 221 -12.37 22.71 -12.37
CA ILE A 221 -12.44 21.69 -11.32
C ILE A 221 -11.34 21.87 -10.29
N LEU A 222 -10.05 21.83 -10.69
CA LEU A 222 -8.94 21.71 -9.76
C LEU A 222 -8.73 23.01 -8.96
N GLU A 223 -8.58 24.16 -9.62
CA GLU A 223 -8.39 25.46 -8.94
C GLU A 223 -9.55 25.85 -8.01
N PRO A 224 -10.84 25.75 -8.42
CA PRO A 224 -11.93 26.04 -7.48
C PRO A 224 -11.93 25.08 -6.28
N THR A 225 -11.48 23.82 -6.48
CA THR A 225 -11.40 22.85 -5.39
C THR A 225 -10.26 23.17 -4.44
N VAL A 226 -9.09 23.59 -4.96
CA VAL A 226 -7.95 24.05 -4.14
C VAL A 226 -8.37 25.26 -3.30
N ARG A 227 -9.00 26.29 -3.92
CA ARG A 227 -9.49 27.48 -3.18
C ARG A 227 -10.44 27.09 -2.06
N LYS A 228 -11.38 26.17 -2.33
CA LYS A 228 -12.32 25.68 -1.31
C LYS A 228 -11.60 24.96 -0.16
N LEU A 229 -10.66 24.06 -0.45
CA LEU A 229 -9.94 23.28 0.55
C LEU A 229 -9.04 24.17 1.43
N ASN A 230 -8.42 25.21 0.82
CA ASN A 230 -7.66 26.21 1.58
C ASN A 230 -8.56 27.02 2.53
N ALA A 231 -9.76 27.38 2.10
CA ALA A 231 -10.75 28.02 2.97
C ALA A 231 -11.23 27.10 4.11
N GLU A 232 -11.19 25.78 3.92
CA GLU A 232 -11.43 24.77 4.96
C GLU A 232 -10.19 24.54 5.87
N GLY A 233 -9.07 25.24 5.66
CA GLY A 233 -7.85 25.15 6.47
C GLY A 233 -6.90 24.01 6.09
N ILE A 234 -7.04 23.40 4.92
CA ILE A 234 -6.11 22.42 4.37
C ILE A 234 -5.06 23.15 3.54
N LEU A 235 -3.79 22.97 3.85
CA LEU A 235 -2.68 23.58 3.10
C LEU A 235 -2.45 22.79 1.80
N ILE A 236 -2.96 23.31 0.70
CA ILE A 236 -2.81 22.72 -0.62
C ILE A 236 -2.54 23.80 -1.65
N ASP A 237 -1.51 23.60 -2.47
CA ASP A 237 -1.14 24.46 -3.59
C ASP A 237 -1.30 23.70 -4.91
N GLY A 238 -1.49 24.44 -5.98
CA GLY A 238 -1.69 23.91 -7.33
C GLY A 238 -3.04 24.34 -7.94
N PRO A 239 -3.40 23.82 -9.11
CA PRO A 239 -2.64 22.82 -9.87
C PRO A 239 -1.33 23.39 -10.47
N VAL A 240 -0.24 22.63 -10.37
CA VAL A 240 1.03 22.99 -11.00
C VAL A 240 1.37 22.02 -12.15
N PRO A 241 2.19 22.43 -13.14
CA PRO A 241 2.66 21.52 -14.16
C PRO A 241 3.38 20.30 -13.57
N ALA A 242 3.08 19.11 -14.06
CA ALA A 242 3.64 17.87 -13.50
C ALA A 242 5.15 17.76 -13.70
N ASP A 243 5.69 18.28 -14.79
CA ASP A 243 7.12 18.33 -15.12
C ASP A 243 7.94 19.16 -14.12
N THR A 244 7.33 20.15 -13.48
CA THR A 244 7.98 21.02 -12.49
C THR A 244 7.60 20.68 -11.05
N ALA A 245 6.55 19.88 -10.84
CA ALA A 245 6.08 19.51 -9.49
C ALA A 245 7.18 18.80 -8.66
N PHE A 246 8.05 18.04 -9.30
CA PHE A 246 9.09 17.24 -8.65
C PHE A 246 10.46 17.93 -8.57
N LEU A 247 10.53 19.22 -8.84
CA LEU A 247 11.76 20.00 -8.60
C LEU A 247 12.17 19.89 -7.13
N LYS A 248 13.47 19.84 -6.87
CA LYS A 248 14.03 19.64 -5.52
C LYS A 248 13.45 20.60 -4.48
N LYS A 249 13.20 21.86 -4.84
CA LYS A 249 12.57 22.87 -3.96
C LYS A 249 11.19 22.41 -3.49
N ASN A 250 10.34 21.90 -4.40
CA ASN A 250 9.00 21.45 -4.10
C ASN A 250 9.01 20.17 -3.25
N VAL A 251 9.89 19.20 -3.58
CA VAL A 251 10.06 17.97 -2.79
C VAL A 251 10.52 18.27 -1.35
N MET A 252 11.25 19.35 -1.13
CA MET A 252 11.67 19.77 0.21
C MET A 252 10.61 20.59 0.95
N GLU A 253 9.73 21.29 0.24
CA GLU A 253 8.72 22.17 0.83
C GLU A 253 7.42 21.44 1.16
N TYR A 254 7.01 20.49 0.34
CA TYR A 254 5.72 19.81 0.47
C TYR A 254 5.88 18.41 1.06
N ASP A 255 4.93 18.03 1.92
CA ASP A 255 4.91 16.72 2.56
C ASP A 255 4.42 15.62 1.63
N VAL A 256 3.54 15.94 0.68
CA VAL A 256 2.97 15.03 -0.32
C VAL A 256 2.76 15.75 -1.64
N ILE A 257 3.10 15.08 -2.74
CA ILE A 257 2.72 15.50 -4.09
C ILE A 257 1.54 14.62 -4.53
N LEU A 258 0.39 15.24 -4.82
CA LEU A 258 -0.80 14.58 -5.33
C LEU A 258 -0.80 14.65 -6.85
N THR A 259 -0.73 13.50 -7.51
CA THR A 259 -0.81 13.40 -8.97
C THR A 259 -2.19 12.92 -9.41
N MET A 260 -2.60 13.30 -10.63
CA MET A 260 -3.93 12.98 -11.15
C MET A 260 -4.04 11.52 -11.59
N PHE A 261 -2.94 10.94 -12.08
CA PHE A 261 -2.93 9.55 -12.57
C PHE A 261 -1.59 8.85 -12.32
N HIS A 262 -1.60 7.55 -12.46
CA HIS A 262 -0.52 6.64 -12.16
C HIS A 262 0.82 7.05 -12.77
N ASP A 263 0.89 7.20 -14.09
CA ASP A 263 2.15 7.45 -14.79
C ASP A 263 2.66 8.91 -14.69
N GLN A 264 1.87 9.79 -14.09
CA GLN A 264 2.31 11.16 -13.77
C GLN A 264 3.27 11.19 -12.57
N GLY A 265 3.18 10.23 -11.66
CA GLY A 265 3.95 10.20 -10.41
C GLY A 265 4.88 9.03 -10.24
N LEU A 266 4.44 7.82 -10.62
CA LEU A 266 5.19 6.59 -10.31
C LEU A 266 6.56 6.49 -11.00
N PRO A 267 6.73 6.89 -12.27
CA PRO A 267 8.06 6.87 -12.89
C PRO A 267 9.08 7.70 -12.10
N VAL A 268 8.65 8.84 -11.55
CA VAL A 268 9.53 9.74 -10.79
C VAL A 268 10.04 9.09 -9.50
N ILE A 269 9.13 8.54 -8.69
CA ILE A 269 9.55 7.94 -7.41
C ILE A 269 10.35 6.65 -7.61
N LYS A 270 10.03 5.89 -8.63
CA LYS A 270 10.77 4.66 -8.97
C LYS A 270 12.16 4.97 -9.53
N PHE A 271 12.30 6.04 -10.31
CA PHE A 271 13.59 6.53 -10.76
C PHE A 271 14.47 7.04 -9.61
N ASP A 272 13.87 7.79 -8.65
CA ASP A 272 14.62 8.27 -7.46
C ASP A 272 15.15 7.09 -6.62
N ASN A 273 14.31 6.13 -6.24
CA ASN A 273 14.79 4.95 -5.53
C ASN A 273 13.77 3.80 -5.51
N PHE A 274 13.85 2.89 -6.48
CA PHE A 274 12.98 1.72 -6.55
C PHE A 274 13.11 0.79 -5.34
N LYS A 275 14.35 0.56 -4.85
CA LYS A 275 14.63 -0.44 -3.79
C LYS A 275 14.06 -0.08 -2.43
N THR A 276 13.89 1.20 -2.13
CA THR A 276 13.37 1.66 -0.84
C THR A 276 11.96 2.24 -0.91
N THR A 277 11.36 2.24 -2.10
CA THR A 277 9.99 2.69 -2.29
C THR A 277 9.01 1.63 -1.79
N VAL A 278 8.05 2.07 -0.99
CA VAL A 278 6.95 1.25 -0.47
C VAL A 278 5.60 1.85 -0.83
N ASN A 279 4.61 0.99 -0.97
CA ASN A 279 3.23 1.40 -1.19
C ASN A 279 2.48 1.43 0.14
N ILE A 280 1.86 2.56 0.45
CA ILE A 280 1.02 2.76 1.64
C ILE A 280 -0.40 3.03 1.20
N THR A 281 -1.37 2.42 1.88
CA THR A 281 -2.79 2.69 1.68
C THR A 281 -3.28 3.69 2.72
N LEU A 282 -3.58 4.90 2.27
CA LEU A 282 -4.21 5.94 3.11
C LEU A 282 -5.73 5.74 3.15
N GLY A 283 -6.39 6.29 4.18
CA GLY A 283 -7.84 6.22 4.39
C GLY A 283 -8.31 4.99 5.16
N LEU A 284 -7.50 3.93 5.26
CA LEU A 284 -7.83 2.78 6.11
C LEU A 284 -7.77 3.17 7.60
N PRO A 285 -8.60 2.60 8.48
CA PRO A 285 -8.47 2.79 9.93
C PRO A 285 -7.21 2.13 10.52
N ILE A 286 -6.50 1.37 9.73
CA ILE A 286 -5.28 0.65 10.07
C ILE A 286 -4.08 1.17 9.25
N ILE A 287 -2.86 0.86 9.70
CA ILE A 287 -1.65 1.09 8.91
C ILE A 287 -1.39 -0.13 8.04
N ARG A 288 -1.39 0.07 6.72
CA ARG A 288 -1.05 -0.98 5.76
C ARG A 288 0.04 -0.52 4.81
N VAL A 289 1.08 -1.32 4.71
CA VAL A 289 2.19 -1.15 3.77
C VAL A 289 2.31 -2.38 2.89
N SER A 290 2.74 -2.21 1.66
CA SER A 290 3.07 -3.34 0.78
C SER A 290 4.34 -3.08 0.00
N VAL A 291 4.91 -4.16 -0.51
CA VAL A 291 5.91 -4.10 -1.57
C VAL A 291 5.31 -3.56 -2.86
N ASP A 292 6.15 -3.03 -3.75
CA ASP A 292 5.75 -2.49 -5.05
C ASP A 292 6.20 -3.42 -6.20
N HIS A 293 6.20 -4.74 -5.96
CA HIS A 293 6.47 -5.75 -6.97
C HIS A 293 5.41 -6.86 -6.96
N GLY A 294 5.34 -7.65 -8.04
CA GLY A 294 4.40 -8.77 -8.18
C GLY A 294 4.84 -10.03 -7.45
N THR A 295 4.11 -11.13 -7.71
CA THR A 295 4.31 -12.45 -7.09
C THR A 295 5.60 -13.17 -7.53
N ALA A 296 6.19 -12.72 -8.64
CA ALA A 296 7.35 -13.29 -9.36
C ALA A 296 7.20 -14.74 -9.81
#